data_759bac21eb0671664a4ab2b753333973
#
_entry.id   759bac21eb0671664a4ab2b753333973
#
_cell.length_a   1.000
_cell.length_b   1.000
_cell.length_c   1.000
_cell.angle_alpha   90.00
_cell.angle_beta   90.00
_cell.angle_gamma   90.00
#
_symmetry.space_group_name_H-M   'P 1'
#
loop_
_entity.id
_entity.type
_entity.pdbx_description
1 polymer ?
#
loop_
_entity_poly.entity_id
_entity_poly.type
_entity_poly.pdbx_seq_one_letter_code
_entity_poly.pdbx_strand_id
1 'polypeptide(L)'
;MSKFLSENVIVHEVTCVNTAKRKNRHLLEVTRTLLFQMNVPKSYWGEAVFTMVHLINQLPSRVLDSRSLIEFIYSFFPSVHFLSSLHSLVFGCVVFVHIHSQFRGKLYHRAIKCIFVGYASNKKGYRCYHPTSRRFFTFMDVTFDENKRP
;
A
#
# COMPACT_ATOMS: atom_id res chain seq x y z
N MET A 1 -23.29 -18.54 -15.97
CA MET A 1 -21.98 -18.07 -15.48
C MET A 1 -20.87 -19.13 -15.67
N SER A 2 -21.08 -20.37 -15.27
CA SER A 2 -20.13 -21.49 -15.43
C SER A 2 -19.69 -21.73 -16.88
N LYS A 3 -20.59 -21.68 -17.85
CA LYS A 3 -20.30 -21.89 -19.29
C LYS A 3 -19.37 -20.83 -19.87
N PHE A 4 -19.57 -19.55 -19.54
CA PHE A 4 -18.71 -18.44 -19.98
C PHE A 4 -17.27 -18.59 -19.47
N LEU A 5 -17.10 -19.02 -18.21
CA LEU A 5 -15.78 -19.20 -17.61
C LEU A 5 -15.01 -20.36 -18.26
N SER A 6 -15.69 -21.48 -18.56
CA SER A 6 -15.07 -22.61 -19.22
C SER A 6 -14.65 -22.31 -20.68
N GLU A 7 -15.47 -21.53 -21.41
CA GLU A 7 -15.17 -21.10 -22.79
C GLU A 7 -13.95 -20.15 -22.87
N ASN A 8 -13.64 -19.42 -21.78
CA ASN A 8 -12.51 -18.50 -21.69
C ASN A 8 -11.31 -19.10 -20.95
N VAL A 9 -11.26 -20.42 -20.76
CA VAL A 9 -10.16 -21.12 -20.05
C VAL A 9 -9.94 -20.59 -18.61
N ILE A 10 -11.01 -20.06 -17.99
CA ILE A 10 -10.96 -19.58 -16.61
C ILE A 10 -11.36 -20.72 -15.67
N VAL A 11 -10.45 -21.20 -14.86
CA VAL A 11 -10.72 -22.20 -13.83
C VAL A 11 -11.47 -21.54 -12.68
N HIS A 12 -12.73 -21.92 -12.49
CA HIS A 12 -13.55 -21.44 -11.38
C HIS A 12 -13.46 -22.41 -10.20
N GLU A 13 -12.69 -22.05 -9.20
CA GLU A 13 -12.61 -22.78 -7.94
C GLU A 13 -13.55 -22.19 -6.89
N VAL A 14 -14.40 -23.03 -6.32
CA VAL A 14 -15.31 -22.62 -5.23
C VAL A 14 -14.62 -22.88 -3.91
N THR A 15 -14.17 -21.82 -3.25
CA THR A 15 -13.63 -21.93 -1.89
C THR A 15 -14.74 -22.07 -0.85
N CYS A 16 -14.43 -22.74 0.25
CA CYS A 16 -15.37 -22.88 1.38
C CYS A 16 -15.75 -21.48 1.91
N VAL A 17 -17.05 -21.25 2.11
CA VAL A 17 -17.61 -19.97 2.61
C VAL A 17 -16.94 -19.52 3.92
N ASN A 18 -16.59 -20.45 4.80
CA ASN A 18 -15.90 -20.15 6.07
C ASN A 18 -14.48 -19.63 5.85
N THR A 19 -13.76 -20.09 4.81
CA THR A 19 -12.43 -19.61 4.48
C THR A 19 -12.50 -18.17 3.97
N ALA A 20 -13.42 -17.84 3.08
CA ALA A 20 -13.63 -16.48 2.59
C ALA A 20 -14.03 -15.52 3.71
N LYS A 21 -14.97 -15.91 4.58
CA LYS A 21 -15.37 -15.12 5.76
C LYS A 21 -14.21 -14.87 6.72
N ARG A 22 -13.36 -15.87 6.97
CA ARG A 22 -12.17 -15.75 7.82
C ARG A 22 -11.15 -14.77 7.23
N LYS A 23 -10.88 -14.87 5.94
CA LYS A 23 -10.03 -13.92 5.21
C LYS A 23 -10.57 -12.49 5.33
N ASN A 24 -11.84 -12.26 5.04
CA ASN A 24 -12.46 -10.94 5.16
C ASN A 24 -12.36 -10.36 6.58
N ARG A 25 -12.62 -11.17 7.60
CA ARG A 25 -12.47 -10.74 9.00
C ARG A 25 -11.03 -10.30 9.27
N HIS A 26 -10.05 -11.10 8.89
CA HIS A 26 -8.64 -10.77 9.07
C HIS A 26 -8.27 -9.45 8.36
N LEU A 27 -8.70 -9.27 7.11
CA LEU A 27 -8.49 -8.04 6.36
C LEU A 27 -9.06 -6.81 7.09
N LEU A 28 -10.30 -6.91 7.60
CA LEU A 28 -10.95 -5.83 8.34
C LEU A 28 -10.24 -5.53 9.67
N GLU A 29 -9.78 -6.54 10.40
CA GLU A 29 -9.06 -6.37 11.66
C GLU A 29 -7.73 -5.65 11.44
N VAL A 30 -6.94 -6.06 10.45
CA VAL A 30 -5.67 -5.38 10.12
C VAL A 30 -5.93 -3.95 9.65
N THR A 31 -6.93 -3.73 8.80
CA THR A 31 -7.28 -2.37 8.34
C THR A 31 -7.67 -1.46 9.51
N ARG A 32 -8.45 -1.96 10.45
CA ARG A 32 -8.79 -1.21 11.68
C ARG A 32 -7.56 -0.87 12.50
N THR A 33 -6.66 -1.83 12.68
CA THR A 33 -5.41 -1.63 13.42
C THR A 33 -4.56 -0.53 12.78
N LEU A 34 -4.41 -0.52 11.45
CA LEU A 34 -3.69 0.53 10.74
C LEU A 34 -4.29 1.92 10.98
N LEU A 35 -5.63 2.03 10.93
CA LEU A 35 -6.31 3.32 11.18
C LEU A 35 -6.15 3.79 12.62
N PHE A 36 -6.30 2.89 13.60
CA PHE A 36 -6.25 3.24 15.01
C PHE A 36 -4.85 3.53 15.53
N GLN A 37 -3.84 2.83 15.02
CA GLN A 37 -2.46 2.96 15.49
C GLN A 37 -1.96 4.41 15.38
N MET A 38 -2.25 5.09 14.29
CA MET A 38 -1.83 6.47 14.02
C MET A 38 -2.98 7.48 14.10
N ASN A 39 -4.13 7.06 14.64
CA ASN A 39 -5.33 7.91 14.79
C ASN A 39 -5.78 8.55 13.46
N VAL A 40 -5.67 7.81 12.36
CA VAL A 40 -6.07 8.27 11.03
C VAL A 40 -7.60 8.29 10.91
N PRO A 41 -8.21 9.36 10.37
CA PRO A 41 -9.66 9.44 10.18
C PRO A 41 -10.22 8.25 9.37
N LYS A 42 -11.40 7.78 9.76
CA LYS A 42 -12.08 6.63 9.11
C LYS A 42 -12.35 6.85 7.61
N SER A 43 -12.42 8.10 7.15
CA SER A 43 -12.57 8.43 5.73
C SER A 43 -11.45 7.87 4.84
N TYR A 44 -10.28 7.55 5.40
CA TYR A 44 -9.14 6.97 4.69
C TYR A 44 -9.12 5.42 4.71
N TRP A 45 -10.24 4.78 5.05
CA TRP A 45 -10.33 3.32 5.14
C TRP A 45 -9.93 2.60 3.83
N GLY A 46 -10.27 3.18 2.68
CA GLY A 46 -9.89 2.63 1.37
C GLY A 46 -8.38 2.57 1.18
N GLU A 47 -7.67 3.64 1.54
CA GLU A 47 -6.19 3.69 1.48
C GLU A 47 -5.57 2.68 2.46
N ALA A 48 -6.16 2.53 3.64
CA ALA A 48 -5.71 1.54 4.62
C ALA A 48 -5.89 0.10 4.11
N VAL A 49 -6.98 -0.21 3.39
CA VAL A 49 -7.19 -1.51 2.75
C VAL A 49 -6.13 -1.77 1.67
N PHE A 50 -5.85 -0.81 0.79
CA PHE A 50 -4.82 -0.97 -0.23
C PHE A 50 -3.43 -1.17 0.39
N THR A 51 -3.10 -0.40 1.42
CA THR A 51 -1.83 -0.56 2.15
C THR A 51 -1.73 -1.92 2.81
N MET A 52 -2.79 -2.39 3.45
CA MET A 52 -2.86 -3.71 4.07
C MET A 52 -2.66 -4.83 3.06
N VAL A 53 -3.33 -4.78 1.90
CA VAL A 53 -3.14 -5.76 0.82
C VAL A 53 -1.68 -5.76 0.35
N HIS A 54 -1.08 -4.59 0.17
CA HIS A 54 0.34 -4.47 -0.21
C HIS A 54 1.26 -5.13 0.83
N LEU A 55 1.06 -4.86 2.12
CA LEU A 55 1.86 -5.42 3.21
C LEU A 55 1.68 -6.94 3.33
N ILE A 56 0.44 -7.44 3.27
CA ILE A 56 0.17 -8.89 3.36
C ILE A 56 0.84 -9.65 2.21
N ASN A 57 0.85 -9.09 1.01
CA ASN A 57 1.48 -9.72 -0.16
C ASN A 57 3.02 -9.76 -0.07
N GLN A 58 3.62 -8.96 0.80
CA GLN A 58 5.05 -8.98 1.11
C GLN A 58 5.42 -9.99 2.20
N LEU A 59 4.43 -10.48 2.97
CA LEU A 59 4.71 -11.44 4.04
C LEU A 59 4.98 -12.84 3.49
N PRO A 60 5.95 -13.56 4.08
CA PRO A 60 6.23 -14.94 3.71
C PRO A 60 5.04 -15.84 4.06
N SER A 61 4.72 -16.78 3.18
CA SER A 61 3.63 -17.74 3.33
C SER A 61 4.15 -19.17 3.41
N ARG A 62 3.58 -19.98 4.31
CA ARG A 62 3.89 -21.41 4.40
C ARG A 62 3.52 -22.16 3.11
N VAL A 63 2.49 -21.73 2.41
CA VAL A 63 2.01 -22.34 1.15
C VAL A 63 3.00 -22.11 0.01
N LEU A 64 3.82 -21.06 0.11
CA LEU A 64 4.82 -20.68 -0.90
C LEU A 64 6.26 -20.94 -0.41
N ASP A 65 6.47 -21.97 0.38
CA ASP A 65 7.80 -22.34 0.92
C ASP A 65 8.53 -21.16 1.57
N SER A 66 7.81 -20.42 2.42
CA SER A 66 8.32 -19.22 3.13
C SER A 66 8.71 -18.07 2.21
N ARG A 67 8.29 -18.06 0.96
CA ARG A 67 8.42 -16.92 0.05
C ARG A 67 7.18 -16.01 0.13
N SER A 68 7.36 -14.74 -0.19
CA SER A 68 6.24 -13.82 -0.33
C SER A 68 5.49 -14.04 -1.65
N LEU A 69 4.20 -13.66 -1.69
CA LEU A 69 3.42 -13.74 -2.94
C LEU A 69 4.05 -12.88 -4.05
N ILE A 70 4.61 -11.73 -3.69
CA ILE A 70 5.28 -10.84 -4.63
C ILE A 70 6.51 -11.51 -5.24
N GLU A 71 7.38 -12.11 -4.43
CA GLU A 71 8.55 -12.86 -4.91
C GLU A 71 8.15 -14.04 -5.81
N PHE A 72 7.08 -14.74 -5.47
CA PHE A 72 6.55 -15.83 -6.27
C PHE A 72 6.08 -15.33 -7.64
N ILE A 73 5.32 -14.21 -7.69
CA ILE A 73 4.87 -13.61 -8.96
C ILE A 73 6.04 -13.13 -9.81
N TYR A 74 7.11 -12.62 -9.21
CA TYR A 74 8.31 -12.19 -9.95
C TYR A 74 9.03 -13.33 -10.67
N SER A 75 8.97 -14.54 -10.15
CA SER A 75 9.57 -15.69 -10.84
C SER A 75 8.90 -15.97 -12.19
N PHE A 76 7.64 -15.55 -12.35
CA PHE A 76 6.87 -15.72 -13.61
C PHE A 76 6.82 -14.44 -14.45
N PHE A 77 6.82 -13.26 -13.81
CA PHE A 77 6.66 -11.97 -14.47
C PHE A 77 7.75 -10.98 -14.05
N PRO A 78 8.97 -11.05 -14.62
CA PRO A 78 10.09 -10.20 -14.25
C PRO A 78 9.84 -8.69 -14.44
N SER A 79 8.93 -8.32 -15.35
CA SER A 79 8.59 -6.92 -15.64
C SER A 79 7.85 -6.19 -14.49
N VAL A 80 7.39 -6.91 -13.46
CA VAL A 80 6.63 -6.32 -12.33
C VAL A 80 7.55 -5.92 -11.16
N HIS A 81 8.85 -5.89 -11.36
CA HIS A 81 9.89 -5.62 -10.35
C HIS A 81 9.74 -4.30 -9.56
N PHE A 82 8.96 -3.35 -10.05
CA PHE A 82 8.84 -2.04 -9.40
C PHE A 82 8.06 -2.07 -8.06
N LEU A 83 7.27 -3.11 -7.79
CA LEU A 83 6.46 -3.21 -6.57
C LEU A 83 7.25 -3.66 -5.34
N SER A 84 8.34 -4.43 -5.50
CA SER A 84 9.09 -5.00 -4.37
C SER A 84 10.14 -4.08 -3.78
N SER A 85 10.49 -3.00 -4.45
CA SER A 85 11.60 -2.13 -4.03
C SER A 85 11.17 -0.99 -3.10
N LEU A 86 9.91 -0.96 -2.66
CA LEU A 86 9.42 0.03 -1.70
C LEU A 86 9.49 -0.55 -0.29
N HIS A 87 10.07 0.22 0.64
CA HIS A 87 10.13 -0.16 2.05
C HIS A 87 8.73 -0.15 2.67
N SER A 88 8.48 -1.12 3.54
CA SER A 88 7.26 -1.16 4.35
C SER A 88 7.31 -0.06 5.42
N LEU A 89 6.27 0.75 5.48
CA LEU A 89 6.18 1.94 6.33
C LEU A 89 4.93 1.90 7.19
N VAL A 90 5.00 2.59 8.33
CA VAL A 90 3.86 2.74 9.24
C VAL A 90 2.80 3.64 8.60
N PHE A 91 1.59 3.10 8.38
CA PHE A 91 0.47 3.84 7.83
C PHE A 91 0.10 5.04 8.71
N GLY A 92 -0.04 6.21 8.11
CA GLY A 92 -0.35 7.45 8.84
C GLY A 92 0.86 8.16 9.44
N CYS A 93 2.08 7.68 9.26
CA CYS A 93 3.27 8.38 9.76
C CYS A 93 3.53 9.70 9.02
N VAL A 94 4.29 10.58 9.66
CA VAL A 94 4.71 11.84 9.07
C VAL A 94 5.82 11.59 8.06
N VAL A 95 5.69 12.19 6.89
CA VAL A 95 6.69 12.13 5.83
C VAL A 95 7.08 13.53 5.38
N PHE A 96 8.35 13.72 5.10
CA PHE A 96 8.90 14.95 4.53
C PHE A 96 9.26 14.70 3.07
N VAL A 97 8.53 15.36 2.19
CA VAL A 97 8.71 15.26 0.74
C VAL A 97 9.64 16.34 0.26
N HIS A 98 10.73 15.96 -0.38
CA HIS A 98 11.68 16.91 -0.94
C HIS A 98 11.13 17.60 -2.18
N ILE A 99 11.16 18.94 -2.17
CA ILE A 99 10.78 19.75 -3.33
C ILE A 99 12.00 19.91 -4.22
N HIS A 100 11.88 19.52 -5.48
CA HIS A 100 12.95 19.68 -6.46
C HIS A 100 13.35 21.16 -6.60
N SER A 101 14.65 21.44 -6.73
CA SER A 101 15.24 22.80 -6.76
C SER A 101 14.62 23.72 -7.82
N GLN A 102 14.13 23.18 -8.92
CA GLN A 102 13.47 23.92 -10.00
C GLN A 102 12.14 24.57 -9.61
N PHE A 103 11.47 24.04 -8.56
CA PHE A 103 10.16 24.52 -8.11
C PHE A 103 10.23 25.34 -6.82
N ARG A 104 11.42 25.74 -6.36
CA ARG A 104 11.59 26.51 -5.13
C ARG A 104 12.55 27.68 -5.28
N GLY A 105 12.23 28.80 -4.63
CA GLY A 105 13.19 29.89 -4.43
C GLY A 105 14.24 29.56 -3.36
N LYS A 106 15.33 30.31 -3.32
CA LYS A 106 16.47 30.08 -2.39
C LYS A 106 16.08 30.07 -0.89
N LEU A 107 15.01 30.76 -0.51
CA LEU A 107 14.56 30.92 0.89
C LEU A 107 13.32 30.07 1.23
N TYR A 108 12.79 29.28 0.29
CA TYR A 108 11.63 28.41 0.56
C TYR A 108 12.05 27.10 1.24
N HIS A 109 11.09 26.51 1.96
CA HIS A 109 11.28 25.23 2.63
C HIS A 109 11.75 24.14 1.64
N ARG A 110 12.73 23.33 2.07
CA ARG A 110 13.28 22.24 1.24
C ARG A 110 12.40 21.02 1.19
N ALA A 111 11.53 20.86 2.19
CA ALA A 111 10.61 19.72 2.28
C ALA A 111 9.24 20.17 2.76
N ILE A 112 8.21 19.47 2.31
CA ILE A 112 6.81 19.65 2.73
C ILE A 112 6.44 18.52 3.66
N LYS A 113 5.79 18.85 4.80
CA LYS A 113 5.24 17.88 5.73
C LYS A 113 3.98 17.27 5.12
N CYS A 114 3.95 15.97 4.94
CA CYS A 114 2.81 15.18 4.45
C CYS A 114 2.55 14.00 5.40
N ILE A 115 1.47 13.28 5.13
CA ILE A 115 1.09 12.06 5.84
C ILE A 115 1.16 10.90 4.86
N PHE A 116 1.84 9.83 5.22
CA PHE A 116 1.88 8.61 4.41
C PHE A 116 0.52 7.89 4.49
N VAL A 117 -0.08 7.64 3.34
CA VAL A 117 -1.40 7.00 3.24
C VAL A 117 -1.39 5.76 2.34
N GLY A 118 -0.23 5.33 1.88
CA GLY A 118 -0.11 4.07 1.14
C GLY A 118 0.87 4.11 -0.02
N TYR A 119 0.72 3.13 -0.88
CA TYR A 119 1.57 2.92 -2.05
C TYR A 119 0.80 3.24 -3.33
N ALA A 120 1.48 3.79 -4.32
CA ALA A 120 0.85 4.08 -5.60
C ALA A 120 0.63 2.78 -6.40
N SER A 121 -0.57 2.62 -6.97
CA SER A 121 -0.93 1.42 -7.74
C SER A 121 -0.32 1.38 -9.16
N ASN A 122 -0.10 2.54 -9.79
CA ASN A 122 0.26 2.62 -11.20
C ASN A 122 1.72 3.03 -11.46
N LYS A 123 2.47 3.37 -10.40
CA LYS A 123 3.87 3.80 -10.49
C LYS A 123 4.60 3.52 -9.19
N LYS A 124 5.91 3.41 -9.25
CA LYS A 124 6.74 3.30 -8.05
C LYS A 124 6.65 4.60 -7.25
N GLY A 125 6.25 4.52 -5.98
CA GLY A 125 6.24 5.67 -5.08
C GLY A 125 5.26 5.54 -3.93
N TYR A 126 5.45 6.42 -2.96
CA TYR A 126 4.65 6.54 -1.76
C TYR A 126 3.53 7.54 -1.98
N ARG A 127 2.30 7.14 -1.66
CA ARG A 127 1.13 8.02 -1.72
C ARG A 127 1.03 8.81 -0.43
N CYS A 128 1.12 10.13 -0.54
CA CYS A 128 1.17 11.05 0.59
C CYS A 128 0.01 12.04 0.52
N TYR A 129 -0.59 12.32 1.66
CA TYR A 129 -1.61 13.34 1.81
C TYR A 129 -0.98 14.62 2.38
N HIS A 130 -1.21 15.74 1.70
CA HIS A 130 -0.77 17.06 2.17
C HIS A 130 -1.94 17.80 2.83
N PRO A 131 -1.92 17.98 4.18
CA PRO A 131 -3.07 18.54 4.92
C PRO A 131 -3.44 19.95 4.49
N THR A 132 -2.46 20.83 4.25
CA THR A 132 -2.68 22.22 3.91
C THR A 132 -3.39 22.39 2.55
N SER A 133 -3.00 21.63 1.52
CA SER A 133 -3.65 21.70 0.21
C SER A 133 -4.81 20.72 0.04
N ARG A 134 -5.02 19.81 1.00
CA ARG A 134 -6.03 18.74 0.96
C ARG A 134 -5.93 17.86 -0.30
N ARG A 135 -4.70 17.63 -0.79
CA ARG A 135 -4.43 16.86 -2.01
C ARG A 135 -3.54 15.67 -1.74
N PHE A 136 -3.71 14.64 -2.58
CA PHE A 136 -2.84 13.48 -2.61
C PHE A 136 -1.76 13.66 -3.66
N PHE A 137 -0.55 13.28 -3.30
CA PHE A 137 0.60 13.27 -4.18
C PHE A 137 1.30 11.92 -4.11
N THR A 138 2.05 11.60 -5.15
CA THR A 138 2.91 10.41 -5.16
C THR A 138 4.35 10.84 -5.35
N PHE A 139 5.20 10.44 -4.42
CA PHE A 139 6.62 10.79 -4.39
C PHE A 139 7.48 9.53 -4.25
N MET A 140 8.70 9.57 -4.78
CA MET A 140 9.70 8.52 -4.59
C MET A 140 10.69 8.90 -3.50
N ASP A 141 11.14 10.16 -3.50
CA ASP A 141 12.14 10.67 -2.55
C ASP A 141 11.44 11.32 -1.36
N VAL A 142 11.37 10.59 -0.27
CA VAL A 142 10.72 11.00 0.97
C VAL A 142 11.56 10.59 2.17
N THR A 143 11.59 11.44 3.19
CA THR A 143 12.16 11.11 4.49
C THR A 143 11.03 10.83 5.47
N PHE A 144 11.11 9.73 6.20
CA PHE A 144 10.05 9.26 7.10
C PHE A 144 10.37 9.56 8.55
N ASP A 145 9.35 9.88 9.31
CA ASP A 145 9.38 9.96 10.77
C ASP A 145 8.23 9.10 11.31
N GLU A 146 8.51 7.81 11.50
CA GLU A 146 7.50 6.82 11.92
C GLU A 146 7.04 7.02 13.36
N ASN A 147 7.79 7.74 14.17
CA ASN A 147 7.45 8.01 15.57
C ASN A 147 6.51 9.20 15.73
N LYS A 148 6.38 10.04 14.70
CA LYS A 148 5.47 11.19 14.73
C LYS A 148 4.10 10.86 14.16
N ARG A 149 3.11 11.17 14.97
CA ARG A 149 1.71 11.21 14.53
C ARG A 149 1.42 12.50 13.76
N PRO A 150 0.46 12.45 12.82
CA PRO A 150 0.06 13.63 12.04
C PRO A 150 -0.50 14.76 12.88
#